data_a1f1ff3ac94828ba16ae231c34b6beb4
#
_entry.id   a1f1ff3ac94828ba16ae231c34b6beb4
#
_cell.length_a   1.000
_cell.length_b   1.000
_cell.length_c   1.000
_cell.angle_alpha   90.00
_cell.angle_beta   90.00
_cell.angle_gamma   90.00
#
_symmetry.space_group_name_H-M   'P 1'
#
loop_
_entity.id
_entity.type
_entity.pdbx_description
1 polymer ?
#
loop_
_entity_poly.entity_id
_entity_poly.type
_entity_poly.pdbx_seq_one_letter_code
_entity_poly.pdbx_strand_id
1 'polypeptide(L)'
;NTDRNRTSPFAFTGNKFEFRMLGSEASVANPNIILNTAVAECVHQFAEQLKDVPEDKMEDAIHELIKKTIIDHKRVIFNGNGYTDEWIEEATKRGLFNLKSTPDALPQWIADKNIELFTKYHIFTKEEIESRYEIWLESYSKILNIESNTMVEMVQKDFLPSVFAYIDKVAATAVAKKSVVSDVSTASEGKLIKELSQLADEISTGLETLRADTAKALEGPRSEERRVGKECRS
;
A
#
# COMPACT_ATOMS: atom_id res chain seq x y z
N ASN A 1 -30.28 -6.29 -4.66
CA ASN A 1 -29.90 -6.44 -3.27
C ASN A 1 -28.38 -6.40 -3.16
N THR A 2 -27.87 -5.22 -3.16
CA THR A 2 -26.46 -4.99 -3.25
C THR A 2 -25.83 -5.14 -1.89
N ASP A 3 -24.83 -5.97 -1.83
CA ASP A 3 -23.90 -6.03 -0.73
C ASP A 3 -23.30 -4.62 -0.57
N ARG A 4 -23.64 -3.90 0.43
CA ARG A 4 -23.22 -2.59 0.94
C ARG A 4 -21.91 -2.00 0.36
N ASN A 5 -21.70 -2.10 -0.96
CA ASN A 5 -20.48 -1.60 -1.62
C ASN A 5 -19.17 -2.08 -0.98
N ARG A 6 -19.13 -3.32 -0.46
CA ARG A 6 -17.92 -3.90 0.14
C ARG A 6 -16.81 -4.17 -0.87
N THR A 7 -17.13 -4.06 -2.14
CA THR A 7 -16.26 -4.31 -3.27
C THR A 7 -15.65 -3.04 -3.86
N SER A 8 -15.73 -1.91 -3.14
CA SER A 8 -15.14 -0.63 -3.57
C SER A 8 -14.39 0.06 -2.42
N PRO A 9 -13.18 0.60 -2.67
CA PRO A 9 -12.44 1.39 -1.68
C PRO A 9 -13.04 2.78 -1.47
N PHE A 10 -13.87 3.27 -2.40
CA PHE A 10 -14.56 4.56 -2.30
C PHE A 10 -16.02 4.39 -2.73
N ALA A 11 -16.84 3.93 -1.81
CA ALA A 11 -18.21 3.49 -2.08
C ALA A 11 -19.22 4.60 -1.83
N PHE A 12 -20.19 4.76 -2.73
CA PHE A 12 -21.37 5.58 -2.51
C PHE A 12 -22.45 4.78 -1.79
N THR A 13 -22.89 5.26 -0.64
CA THR A 13 -23.84 4.55 0.25
C THR A 13 -25.21 5.23 0.34
N GLY A 14 -25.62 5.88 -0.74
CA GLY A 14 -26.92 6.53 -0.89
C GLY A 14 -26.88 8.05 -0.72
N ASN A 15 -26.35 8.56 0.39
CA ASN A 15 -26.25 10.00 0.66
C ASN A 15 -24.84 10.43 1.11
N LYS A 16 -23.88 9.51 1.11
CA LYS A 16 -22.49 9.76 1.51
C LYS A 16 -21.54 8.80 0.80
N PHE A 17 -20.28 9.14 0.81
CA PHE A 17 -19.19 8.24 0.41
C PHE A 17 -18.51 7.64 1.64
N GLU A 18 -18.14 6.38 1.52
CA GLU A 18 -17.26 5.71 2.48
C GLU A 18 -15.90 5.50 1.84
N PHE A 19 -14.87 6.11 2.42
CA PHE A 19 -13.49 5.85 2.04
C PHE A 19 -12.93 4.72 2.92
N ARG A 20 -12.44 3.68 2.28
CA ARG A 20 -11.89 2.49 2.93
C ARG A 20 -10.48 2.27 2.47
N MET A 21 -9.55 2.23 3.39
CA MET A 21 -8.15 1.96 3.12
C MET A 21 -7.55 1.07 4.21
N LEU A 22 -6.51 0.34 3.86
CA LEU A 22 -5.61 -0.28 4.82
C LEU A 22 -4.74 0.81 5.45
N GLY A 23 -4.35 0.64 6.70
CA GLY A 23 -3.51 1.62 7.37
C GLY A 23 -3.94 1.87 8.81
N SER A 24 -4.10 0.79 9.60
CA SER A 24 -4.46 0.89 11.03
C SER A 24 -3.48 1.74 11.85
N GLU A 25 -2.24 1.86 11.41
CA GLU A 25 -1.20 2.68 12.03
C GLU A 25 -1.11 4.10 11.44
N ALA A 26 -1.77 4.35 10.31
CA ALA A 26 -1.72 5.64 9.63
C ALA A 26 -2.75 6.62 10.21
N SER A 27 -2.38 7.91 10.26
CA SER A 27 -3.33 8.96 10.61
C SER A 27 -4.37 9.15 9.50
N VAL A 28 -5.64 9.25 9.89
CA VAL A 28 -6.75 9.60 9.01
C VAL A 28 -6.68 11.06 8.52
N ALA A 29 -5.80 11.88 9.08
CA ALA A 29 -5.66 13.28 8.70
C ALA A 29 -5.31 13.46 7.23
N ASN A 30 -4.36 12.69 6.70
CA ASN A 30 -3.91 12.82 5.31
C ASN A 30 -5.04 12.58 4.29
N PRO A 31 -5.78 11.46 4.31
CA PRO A 31 -6.90 11.27 3.40
C PRO A 31 -7.99 12.33 3.58
N ASN A 32 -8.27 12.78 4.82
CA ASN A 32 -9.24 13.83 5.07
C ASN A 32 -8.82 15.18 4.48
N ILE A 33 -7.57 15.57 4.61
CA ILE A 33 -7.03 16.81 4.02
C ILE A 33 -7.19 16.76 2.50
N ILE A 34 -6.75 15.68 1.86
CA ILE A 34 -6.81 15.53 0.40
C ILE A 34 -8.25 15.56 -0.09
N LEU A 35 -9.11 14.74 0.48
CA LEU A 35 -10.52 14.64 0.04
C LEU A 35 -11.29 15.94 0.28
N ASN A 36 -11.15 16.57 1.44
CA ASN A 36 -11.84 17.83 1.72
C ASN A 36 -11.34 18.97 0.81
N THR A 37 -10.04 19.03 0.53
CA THR A 37 -9.49 20.03 -0.39
C THR A 37 -10.00 19.82 -1.82
N ALA A 38 -10.04 18.56 -2.29
CA ALA A 38 -10.57 18.23 -3.61
C ALA A 38 -12.08 18.57 -3.72
N VAL A 39 -12.86 18.27 -2.68
CA VAL A 39 -14.29 18.63 -2.63
C VAL A 39 -14.47 20.14 -2.61
N ALA A 40 -13.67 20.88 -1.82
CA ALA A 40 -13.73 22.33 -1.76
C ALA A 40 -13.46 22.96 -3.13
N GLU A 41 -12.46 22.46 -3.86
CA GLU A 41 -12.19 22.92 -5.24
C GLU A 41 -13.36 22.65 -6.18
N CYS A 42 -13.94 21.45 -6.16
CA CYS A 42 -15.09 21.13 -7.00
C CYS A 42 -16.30 22.01 -6.69
N VAL A 43 -16.61 22.22 -5.40
CA VAL A 43 -17.70 23.10 -4.98
C VAL A 43 -17.46 24.55 -5.38
N HIS A 44 -16.21 25.02 -5.25
CA HIS A 44 -15.83 26.37 -5.70
C HIS A 44 -16.05 26.52 -7.21
N GLN A 45 -15.60 25.57 -8.02
CA GLN A 45 -15.80 25.58 -9.46
C GLN A 45 -17.29 25.57 -9.85
N PHE A 46 -18.13 24.84 -9.12
CA PHE A 46 -19.56 24.82 -9.34
C PHE A 46 -20.21 26.16 -8.96
N ALA A 47 -19.80 26.73 -7.83
CA ALA A 47 -20.28 28.05 -7.40
C ALA A 47 -19.93 29.14 -8.42
N GLU A 48 -18.71 29.14 -8.97
CA GLU A 48 -18.31 30.07 -10.02
C GLU A 48 -19.14 29.91 -11.31
N GLN A 49 -19.54 28.71 -11.68
CA GLN A 49 -20.39 28.47 -12.84
C GLN A 49 -21.85 28.89 -12.62
N LEU A 50 -22.33 28.96 -11.40
CA LEU A 50 -23.72 29.24 -11.06
C LEU A 50 -23.94 30.68 -10.57
N LYS A 51 -22.89 31.42 -10.23
CA LYS A 51 -22.98 32.73 -9.55
C LYS A 51 -23.81 33.80 -10.30
N ASP A 52 -23.77 33.77 -11.62
CA ASP A 52 -24.46 34.76 -12.47
C ASP A 52 -25.78 34.22 -13.05
N VAL A 53 -26.23 33.05 -12.61
CA VAL A 53 -27.49 32.47 -13.08
C VAL A 53 -28.66 33.08 -12.35
N PRO A 54 -29.70 33.60 -13.09
CA PRO A 54 -30.91 34.10 -12.50
C PRO A 54 -31.64 33.04 -11.66
N GLU A 55 -32.32 33.49 -10.58
CA GLU A 55 -32.97 32.58 -9.63
C GLU A 55 -34.02 31.68 -10.30
N ASP A 56 -34.77 32.23 -11.28
CA ASP A 56 -35.80 31.50 -12.03
C ASP A 56 -35.24 30.40 -12.95
N LYS A 57 -33.92 30.41 -13.23
CA LYS A 57 -33.21 29.42 -14.06
C LYS A 57 -32.22 28.55 -13.28
N MET A 58 -32.11 28.74 -12.00
CA MET A 58 -31.11 28.11 -11.18
C MET A 58 -31.28 26.58 -11.17
N GLU A 59 -32.50 26.07 -11.08
CA GLU A 59 -32.76 24.62 -11.07
C GLU A 59 -32.31 23.95 -12.36
N ASP A 60 -32.64 24.53 -13.50
CA ASP A 60 -32.24 24.02 -14.81
C ASP A 60 -30.72 24.03 -14.96
N ALA A 61 -30.07 25.11 -14.52
CA ALA A 61 -28.62 25.23 -14.57
C ALA A 61 -27.91 24.19 -13.70
N ILE A 62 -28.43 23.91 -12.52
CA ILE A 62 -27.93 22.84 -11.65
C ILE A 62 -28.08 21.47 -12.33
N HIS A 63 -29.21 21.18 -12.94
CA HIS A 63 -29.45 19.94 -13.65
C HIS A 63 -28.46 19.73 -14.80
N GLU A 64 -28.24 20.77 -15.61
CA GLU A 64 -27.26 20.69 -16.71
C GLU A 64 -25.82 20.57 -16.19
N LEU A 65 -25.47 21.25 -15.11
CA LEU A 65 -24.17 21.11 -14.46
C LEU A 65 -23.92 19.68 -13.97
N ILE A 66 -24.89 19.08 -13.29
CA ILE A 66 -24.82 17.69 -12.81
C ILE A 66 -24.65 16.73 -14.00
N LYS A 67 -25.50 16.88 -15.02
CA LYS A 67 -25.46 16.04 -16.22
C LYS A 67 -24.10 16.12 -16.92
N LYS A 68 -23.58 17.32 -17.13
CA LYS A 68 -22.25 17.53 -17.70
C LYS A 68 -21.16 16.87 -16.87
N THR A 69 -21.17 17.10 -15.56
CA THR A 69 -20.17 16.54 -14.63
C THR A 69 -20.15 15.01 -14.68
N ILE A 70 -21.33 14.36 -14.67
CA ILE A 70 -21.42 12.90 -14.77
C ILE A 70 -20.86 12.40 -16.11
N ILE A 71 -21.16 13.09 -17.21
CA ILE A 71 -20.66 12.70 -18.55
C ILE A 71 -19.13 12.84 -18.61
N ASP A 72 -18.59 13.97 -18.18
CA ASP A 72 -17.17 14.30 -18.26
C ASP A 72 -16.32 13.36 -17.36
N HIS A 73 -16.90 12.91 -16.25
CA HIS A 73 -16.21 12.04 -15.27
C HIS A 73 -16.69 10.59 -15.27
N LYS A 74 -17.45 10.17 -16.28
CA LYS A 74 -17.98 8.79 -16.39
C LYS A 74 -16.90 7.69 -16.25
N ARG A 75 -15.66 8.00 -16.63
CA ARG A 75 -14.54 7.07 -16.54
C ARG A 75 -14.26 6.54 -15.12
N VAL A 76 -14.60 7.31 -14.09
CA VAL A 76 -14.39 6.91 -12.69
C VAL A 76 -15.57 6.12 -12.11
N ILE A 77 -16.72 6.09 -12.81
CA ILE A 77 -17.92 5.42 -12.32
C ILE A 77 -17.85 3.95 -12.71
N PHE A 78 -17.87 3.09 -11.71
CA PHE A 78 -17.85 1.63 -11.87
C PHE A 78 -18.83 0.96 -10.92
N ASN A 79 -19.66 0.08 -11.45
CA ASN A 79 -20.65 -0.70 -10.71
C ASN A 79 -20.28 -2.19 -10.79
N GLY A 80 -19.37 -2.64 -9.96
CA GLY A 80 -18.89 -4.01 -9.96
C GLY A 80 -17.91 -4.25 -8.81
N ASN A 81 -17.17 -5.35 -8.90
CA ASN A 81 -16.14 -5.66 -7.92
C ASN A 81 -14.84 -4.91 -8.25
N GLY A 82 -14.53 -3.85 -7.51
CA GLY A 82 -13.32 -3.03 -7.66
C GLY A 82 -12.02 -3.70 -7.23
N TYR A 83 -12.07 -4.94 -6.73
CA TYR A 83 -10.87 -5.69 -6.28
C TYR A 83 -10.45 -6.79 -7.25
N THR A 84 -11.12 -6.93 -8.40
CA THR A 84 -10.79 -7.95 -9.39
C THR A 84 -9.78 -7.45 -10.42
N ASP A 85 -9.07 -8.38 -11.05
CA ASP A 85 -8.09 -8.07 -12.10
C ASP A 85 -8.78 -7.46 -13.34
N GLU A 86 -10.00 -7.86 -13.66
CA GLU A 86 -10.79 -7.29 -14.76
C GLU A 86 -11.03 -5.79 -14.55
N TRP A 87 -11.25 -5.36 -13.29
CA TRP A 87 -11.36 -3.94 -13.01
C TRP A 87 -10.02 -3.21 -13.19
N ILE A 88 -8.91 -3.81 -12.81
CA ILE A 88 -7.57 -3.23 -12.98
C ILE A 88 -7.29 -2.98 -14.47
N GLU A 89 -7.61 -3.96 -15.32
CA GLU A 89 -7.49 -3.83 -16.78
C GLU A 89 -8.37 -2.72 -17.33
N GLU A 90 -9.64 -2.71 -16.95
CA GLU A 90 -10.61 -1.70 -17.37
C GLU A 90 -10.23 -0.29 -16.89
N ALA A 91 -9.79 -0.14 -15.65
CA ALA A 91 -9.32 1.11 -15.08
C ALA A 91 -8.12 1.66 -15.86
N THR A 92 -7.19 0.79 -16.23
CA THR A 92 -6.03 1.16 -17.06
C THR A 92 -6.46 1.65 -18.44
N LYS A 93 -7.41 0.97 -19.10
CA LYS A 93 -7.98 1.41 -20.38
C LYS A 93 -8.67 2.79 -20.27
N ARG A 94 -9.25 3.09 -19.13
CA ARG A 94 -9.88 4.39 -18.83
C ARG A 94 -8.89 5.49 -18.42
N GLY A 95 -7.59 5.18 -18.37
CA GLY A 95 -6.54 6.11 -17.95
C GLY A 95 -6.56 6.42 -16.45
N LEU A 96 -7.03 5.49 -15.63
CA LEU A 96 -6.97 5.59 -14.17
C LEU A 96 -5.67 4.97 -13.66
N PHE A 97 -5.10 5.54 -12.61
CA PHE A 97 -3.89 5.02 -11.99
C PHE A 97 -4.15 3.76 -11.19
N ASN A 98 -3.16 2.87 -11.18
CA ASN A 98 -3.06 1.74 -10.27
C ASN A 98 -1.66 1.70 -9.67
N LEU A 99 -1.41 2.56 -8.71
CA LEU A 99 -0.10 2.76 -8.06
C LEU A 99 -0.04 1.84 -6.85
N LYS A 100 0.66 0.71 -7.00
CA LYS A 100 0.62 -0.40 -6.05
C LYS A 100 1.54 -0.24 -4.85
N SER A 101 2.53 0.65 -4.93
CA SER A 101 3.49 0.87 -3.84
C SER A 101 3.53 2.33 -3.41
N THR A 102 4.00 2.56 -2.19
CA THR A 102 4.21 3.91 -1.68
C THR A 102 5.16 4.74 -2.56
N PRO A 103 6.32 4.23 -3.01
CA PRO A 103 7.19 4.96 -3.93
C PRO A 103 6.55 5.30 -5.27
N ASP A 104 5.64 4.46 -5.78
CA ASP A 104 4.92 4.74 -7.03
C ASP A 104 3.85 5.82 -6.83
N ALA A 105 3.20 5.85 -5.67
CA ALA A 105 2.09 6.75 -5.38
C ALA A 105 2.56 8.16 -4.95
N LEU A 106 3.62 8.25 -4.15
CA LEU A 106 4.08 9.51 -3.58
C LEU A 106 4.46 10.59 -4.60
N PRO A 107 5.00 10.31 -5.80
CA PRO A 107 5.24 11.34 -6.81
C PRO A 107 3.98 12.12 -7.22
N GLN A 108 2.79 11.52 -7.04
CA GLN A 108 1.54 12.24 -7.27
C GLN A 108 1.32 13.37 -6.25
N TRP A 109 1.87 13.25 -5.04
CA TRP A 109 1.78 14.27 -4.01
C TRP A 109 2.44 15.59 -4.42
N ILE A 110 3.58 15.51 -5.11
CA ILE A 110 4.35 16.65 -5.60
C ILE A 110 4.06 17.00 -7.07
N ALA A 111 3.04 16.43 -7.68
CA ALA A 111 2.62 16.81 -9.03
C ALA A 111 2.11 18.26 -9.04
N ASP A 112 2.46 19.04 -10.07
CA ASP A 112 2.15 20.47 -10.16
C ASP A 112 0.69 20.80 -9.86
N LYS A 113 -0.24 20.03 -10.41
CA LYS A 113 -1.69 20.21 -10.17
C LYS A 113 -2.07 20.12 -8.67
N ASN A 114 -1.37 19.30 -7.90
CA ASN A 114 -1.64 19.11 -6.48
C ASN A 114 -0.96 20.22 -5.66
N ILE A 115 0.25 20.63 -6.04
CA ILE A 115 0.93 21.78 -5.44
C ILE A 115 0.06 23.02 -5.63
N GLU A 116 -0.41 23.29 -6.85
CA GLU A 116 -1.30 24.42 -7.17
C GLU A 116 -2.58 24.37 -6.33
N LEU A 117 -3.21 23.20 -6.21
CA LEU A 117 -4.42 23.01 -5.42
C LEU A 117 -4.22 23.35 -3.94
N PHE A 118 -3.19 22.79 -3.32
CA PHE A 118 -2.94 22.99 -1.89
C PHE A 118 -2.49 24.44 -1.57
N THR A 119 -1.69 25.04 -2.43
CA THR A 119 -1.24 26.43 -2.27
C THR A 119 -2.36 27.44 -2.51
N LYS A 120 -3.24 27.19 -3.48
CA LYS A 120 -4.44 28.00 -3.76
C LYS A 120 -5.32 28.18 -2.50
N TYR A 121 -5.50 27.12 -1.74
CA TYR A 121 -6.32 27.11 -0.53
C TYR A 121 -5.53 27.36 0.76
N HIS A 122 -4.25 27.70 0.68
CA HIS A 122 -3.37 27.91 1.84
C HIS A 122 -3.35 26.72 2.82
N ILE A 123 -3.53 25.51 2.28
CA ILE A 123 -3.47 24.28 3.09
C ILE A 123 -2.01 23.93 3.40
N PHE A 124 -1.14 24.02 2.39
CA PHE A 124 0.29 23.81 2.50
C PHE A 124 1.03 24.80 1.59
N THR A 125 2.25 25.17 1.98
CA THR A 125 3.22 25.78 1.06
C THR A 125 3.87 24.71 0.20
N LYS A 126 4.56 25.12 -0.86
CA LYS A 126 5.31 24.19 -1.71
C LYS A 126 6.37 23.45 -0.92
N GLU A 127 7.09 24.15 -0.07
CA GLU A 127 8.16 23.62 0.76
C GLU A 127 7.62 22.58 1.76
N GLU A 128 6.44 22.80 2.33
CA GLU A 128 5.78 21.83 3.21
C GLU A 128 5.35 20.57 2.45
N ILE A 129 4.90 20.69 1.21
CA ILE A 129 4.52 19.56 0.36
C ILE A 129 5.76 18.71 0.03
N GLU A 130 6.85 19.35 -0.40
CA GLU A 130 8.12 18.70 -0.72
C GLU A 130 8.72 18.01 0.51
N SER A 131 8.76 18.71 1.64
CA SER A 131 9.25 18.14 2.90
C SER A 131 8.45 16.91 3.35
N ARG A 132 7.11 16.92 3.21
CA ARG A 132 6.27 15.76 3.54
C ARG A 132 6.53 14.58 2.62
N TYR A 133 6.76 14.84 1.33
CA TYR A 133 7.14 13.82 0.36
C TYR A 133 8.41 13.09 0.79
N GLU A 134 9.46 13.84 1.12
CA GLU A 134 10.75 13.28 1.58
C GLU A 134 10.58 12.49 2.88
N ILE A 135 9.87 13.05 3.87
CA ILE A 135 9.63 12.39 5.16
C ILE A 135 8.89 11.06 4.96
N TRP A 136 7.89 11.01 4.09
CA TRP A 136 7.13 9.77 3.85
C TRP A 136 7.95 8.71 3.13
N LEU A 137 8.78 9.08 2.15
CA LEU A 137 9.71 8.17 1.51
C LEU A 137 10.74 7.62 2.50
N GLU A 138 11.29 8.50 3.33
CA GLU A 138 12.25 8.09 4.36
C GLU A 138 11.60 7.15 5.38
N SER A 139 10.40 7.48 5.83
CA SER A 139 9.64 6.65 6.78
C SER A 139 9.33 5.28 6.20
N TYR A 140 8.86 5.21 4.94
CA TYR A 140 8.63 3.95 4.25
C TYR A 140 9.87 3.08 4.19
N SER A 141 10.99 3.66 3.80
CA SER A 141 12.27 2.94 3.72
C SER A 141 12.78 2.47 5.10
N LYS A 142 12.60 3.28 6.14
CA LYS A 142 12.97 2.91 7.52
C LYS A 142 12.14 1.74 8.03
N ILE A 143 10.82 1.77 7.79
CA ILE A 143 9.92 0.70 8.22
C ILE A 143 10.30 -0.60 7.53
N LEU A 144 10.48 -0.61 6.20
CA LEU A 144 10.89 -1.81 5.47
C LEU A 144 12.23 -2.37 5.96
N ASN A 145 13.19 -1.50 6.29
CA ASN A 145 14.46 -1.93 6.85
C ASN A 145 14.30 -2.59 8.23
N ILE A 146 13.45 -2.04 9.09
CA ILE A 146 13.15 -2.62 10.40
C ILE A 146 12.46 -3.98 10.22
N GLU A 147 11.44 -4.06 9.37
CA GLU A 147 10.72 -5.31 9.09
C GLU A 147 11.64 -6.39 8.53
N SER A 148 12.50 -6.04 7.57
CA SER A 148 13.48 -6.95 6.99
C SER A 148 14.45 -7.50 8.05
N ASN A 149 15.04 -6.65 8.86
CA ASN A 149 15.96 -7.06 9.91
C ASN A 149 15.24 -7.91 10.99
N THR A 150 14.02 -7.55 11.36
CA THR A 150 13.21 -8.31 12.32
C THR A 150 12.89 -9.70 11.77
N MET A 151 12.50 -9.81 10.50
CA MET A 151 12.25 -11.09 9.84
C MET A 151 13.49 -11.98 9.87
N VAL A 152 14.65 -11.43 9.51
CA VAL A 152 15.93 -12.15 9.55
C VAL A 152 16.21 -12.65 10.97
N GLU A 153 16.03 -11.81 11.97
CA GLU A 153 16.28 -12.17 13.37
C GLU A 153 15.34 -13.28 13.84
N MET A 154 14.03 -13.17 13.61
CA MET A 154 13.04 -14.15 14.00
C MET A 154 13.27 -15.52 13.33
N VAL A 155 13.55 -15.50 12.02
CA VAL A 155 13.78 -16.75 11.31
C VAL A 155 15.03 -17.47 11.81
N GLN A 156 16.11 -16.74 12.10
CA GLN A 156 17.37 -17.34 12.58
C GLN A 156 17.32 -17.78 14.02
N LYS A 157 16.65 -17.01 14.89
CA LYS A 157 16.66 -17.30 16.33
C LYS A 157 15.54 -18.23 16.76
N ASP A 158 14.40 -18.22 16.06
CA ASP A 158 13.21 -18.91 16.49
C ASP A 158 12.75 -20.00 15.50
N PHE A 159 12.59 -19.65 14.22
CA PHE A 159 11.94 -20.56 13.27
C PHE A 159 12.86 -21.69 12.83
N LEU A 160 14.05 -21.40 12.32
CA LEU A 160 14.97 -22.44 11.91
C LEU A 160 15.39 -23.39 13.06
N PRO A 161 15.73 -22.89 14.26
CA PRO A 161 15.99 -23.76 15.40
C PRO A 161 14.80 -24.66 15.77
N SER A 162 13.58 -24.14 15.69
CA SER A 162 12.37 -24.91 15.94
C SER A 162 12.16 -26.04 14.92
N VAL A 163 12.42 -25.75 13.63
CA VAL A 163 12.36 -26.75 12.55
C VAL A 163 13.41 -27.82 12.78
N PHE A 164 14.66 -27.47 13.08
CA PHE A 164 15.71 -28.44 13.36
C PHE A 164 15.43 -29.30 14.58
N ALA A 165 14.91 -28.71 15.65
CA ALA A 165 14.49 -29.45 16.82
C ALA A 165 13.34 -30.44 16.54
N TYR A 166 12.45 -30.11 15.62
CA TYR A 166 11.40 -31.01 15.18
C TYR A 166 11.94 -32.13 14.29
N ILE A 167 12.83 -31.84 13.36
CA ILE A 167 13.53 -32.86 12.54
C ILE A 167 14.25 -33.84 13.43
N ASP A 168 14.96 -33.38 14.46
CA ASP A 168 15.65 -34.23 15.43
C ASP A 168 14.68 -35.19 16.13
N LYS A 169 13.54 -34.70 16.61
CA LYS A 169 12.50 -35.55 17.22
C LYS A 169 11.97 -36.61 16.26
N VAL A 170 11.73 -36.26 15.00
CA VAL A 170 11.25 -37.23 14.00
C VAL A 170 12.31 -38.26 13.68
N ALA A 171 13.58 -37.84 13.55
CA ALA A 171 14.71 -38.74 13.33
C ALA A 171 14.91 -39.69 14.49
N ALA A 172 14.87 -39.20 15.74
CA ALA A 172 14.94 -40.02 16.93
C ALA A 172 13.79 -41.05 16.99
N THR A 173 12.57 -40.64 16.60
CA THR A 173 11.42 -41.57 16.52
C THR A 173 11.66 -42.66 15.49
N ALA A 174 12.20 -42.35 14.33
CA ALA A 174 12.51 -43.35 13.30
C ALA A 174 13.55 -44.36 13.77
N VAL A 175 14.60 -43.89 14.45
CA VAL A 175 15.64 -44.76 15.06
C VAL A 175 15.04 -45.61 16.15
N ALA A 176 14.27 -45.06 17.08
CA ALA A 176 13.64 -45.78 18.17
C ALA A 176 12.69 -46.90 17.66
N LYS A 177 11.89 -46.63 16.65
CA LYS A 177 11.04 -47.66 16.01
C LYS A 177 11.86 -48.87 15.53
N LYS A 178 12.93 -48.62 14.78
CA LYS A 178 13.79 -49.65 14.21
C LYS A 178 14.59 -50.40 15.26
N SER A 179 14.91 -49.77 16.38
CA SER A 179 15.58 -50.48 17.50
C SER A 179 14.70 -51.49 18.22
N VAL A 180 13.37 -51.32 18.19
CA VAL A 180 12.39 -52.23 18.80
C VAL A 180 11.90 -53.27 17.79
N VAL A 181 11.64 -52.84 16.55
CA VAL A 181 11.14 -53.70 15.47
C VAL A 181 11.95 -53.37 14.21
N SER A 182 12.88 -54.25 13.86
CA SER A 182 13.89 -53.99 12.81
C SER A 182 13.34 -53.77 11.41
N ASP A 183 12.19 -54.39 11.09
CA ASP A 183 11.53 -54.34 9.78
C ASP A 183 10.39 -53.29 9.71
N VAL A 184 10.18 -52.50 10.77
CA VAL A 184 9.15 -51.46 10.77
C VAL A 184 9.44 -50.38 9.72
N SER A 185 8.38 -49.94 9.03
CA SER A 185 8.51 -48.88 8.08
C SER A 185 8.74 -47.53 8.77
N THR A 186 9.73 -46.78 8.28
CA THR A 186 10.02 -45.36 8.63
C THR A 186 9.95 -44.47 7.43
N ALA A 187 9.20 -44.88 6.40
CA ALA A 187 9.07 -44.11 5.13
C ALA A 187 8.45 -42.73 5.33
N SER A 188 7.46 -42.61 6.22
CA SER A 188 6.80 -41.33 6.52
C SER A 188 7.75 -40.37 7.22
N GLU A 189 8.50 -40.84 8.21
CA GLU A 189 9.51 -40.04 8.90
C GLU A 189 10.61 -39.57 7.94
N GLY A 190 11.12 -40.47 7.09
CA GLY A 190 12.14 -40.14 6.10
C GLY A 190 11.66 -39.11 5.08
N LYS A 191 10.41 -39.22 4.62
CA LYS A 191 9.81 -38.23 3.72
C LYS A 191 9.72 -36.86 4.40
N LEU A 192 9.20 -36.81 5.62
CA LEU A 192 9.04 -35.59 6.38
C LEU A 192 10.38 -34.90 6.67
N ILE A 193 11.39 -35.63 7.08
CA ILE A 193 12.75 -35.11 7.32
C ILE A 193 13.29 -34.47 6.03
N LYS A 194 13.15 -35.18 4.89
CA LYS A 194 13.63 -34.66 3.60
C LYS A 194 12.95 -33.38 3.22
N GLU A 195 11.61 -33.30 3.31
CA GLU A 195 10.83 -32.12 2.98
C GLU A 195 11.18 -30.91 3.87
N LEU A 196 11.25 -31.14 5.20
CA LEU A 196 11.59 -30.06 6.13
C LEU A 196 13.04 -29.59 5.98
N SER A 197 13.98 -30.48 5.69
CA SER A 197 15.38 -30.09 5.43
C SER A 197 15.48 -29.24 4.17
N GLN A 198 14.80 -29.63 3.10
CA GLN A 198 14.78 -28.84 1.85
C GLN A 198 14.19 -27.45 2.07
N LEU A 199 13.05 -27.35 2.77
CA LEU A 199 12.43 -26.06 3.10
C LEU A 199 13.33 -25.20 3.99
N ALA A 200 14.05 -25.79 4.94
CA ALA A 200 15.01 -25.08 5.78
C ALA A 200 16.18 -24.51 4.96
N ASP A 201 16.69 -25.25 3.98
CA ASP A 201 17.73 -24.80 3.07
C ASP A 201 17.23 -23.65 2.18
N GLU A 202 16.00 -23.74 1.65
CA GLU A 202 15.36 -22.69 0.87
C GLU A 202 15.18 -21.41 1.71
N ILE A 203 14.72 -21.52 2.93
CA ILE A 203 14.59 -20.39 3.88
C ILE A 203 15.95 -19.78 4.16
N SER A 204 16.98 -20.58 4.41
CA SER A 204 18.34 -20.09 4.69
C SER A 204 18.90 -19.30 3.50
N THR A 205 18.74 -19.79 2.28
CA THR A 205 19.13 -19.11 1.06
C THR A 205 18.36 -17.81 0.86
N GLY A 206 17.04 -17.83 1.10
CA GLY A 206 16.19 -16.64 1.05
C GLY A 206 16.63 -15.56 2.04
N LEU A 207 17.05 -15.95 3.26
CA LEU A 207 17.58 -15.01 4.26
C LEU A 207 18.90 -14.35 3.83
N GLU A 208 19.79 -15.09 3.20
CA GLU A 208 21.05 -14.54 2.67
C GLU A 208 20.75 -13.49 1.59
N THR A 209 19.83 -13.81 0.69
CA THR A 209 19.36 -12.87 -0.35
C THR A 209 18.73 -11.62 0.28
N LEU A 210 17.81 -11.78 1.23
CA LEU A 210 17.16 -10.65 1.91
C LEU A 210 18.18 -9.74 2.61
N ARG A 211 19.21 -10.32 3.26
CA ARG A 211 20.28 -9.53 3.90
C ARG A 211 21.08 -8.75 2.88
N ALA A 212 21.47 -9.39 1.77
CA ALA A 212 22.23 -8.74 0.71
C ALA A 212 21.45 -7.59 0.09
N ASP A 213 20.17 -7.79 -0.21
CA ASP A 213 19.30 -6.77 -0.79
C ASP A 213 19.04 -5.62 0.19
N THR A 214 18.83 -5.92 1.48
CA THR A 214 18.68 -4.90 2.52
C THR A 214 19.95 -4.05 2.67
N ALA A 215 21.13 -4.68 2.69
CA ALA A 215 22.40 -3.96 2.75
C ALA A 215 22.59 -3.06 1.53
N LYS A 216 22.35 -3.58 0.33
CA LYS A 216 22.43 -2.83 -0.93
C LYS A 216 21.47 -1.65 -0.97
N ALA A 217 20.25 -1.81 -0.47
CA ALA A 217 19.27 -0.72 -0.42
C ALA A 217 19.69 0.41 0.53
N LEU A 218 20.54 0.13 1.53
CA LEU A 218 21.07 1.13 2.45
C LEU A 218 22.29 1.90 1.88
N GLU A 219 22.97 1.33 0.89
CA GLU A 219 24.15 1.95 0.22
C GLU A 219 23.76 2.95 -0.87
N GLY A 220 22.49 3.03 -1.26
CA GLY A 220 21.98 3.91 -2.32
C GLY A 220 22.07 5.41 -1.99
N PRO A 221 21.69 6.31 -2.93
CA PRO A 221 21.95 7.76 -2.93
C PRO A 221 21.47 8.55 -1.70
N ARG A 222 20.83 7.92 -0.72
CA ARG A 222 20.47 8.51 0.57
C ARG A 222 21.64 9.06 1.40
N SER A 223 22.88 8.65 1.09
CA SER A 223 24.08 9.16 1.75
C SER A 223 24.40 10.61 1.37
N GLU A 224 24.00 11.05 0.18
CA GLU A 224 24.23 12.43 -0.29
C GLU A 224 23.17 13.39 0.23
N GLU A 225 21.91 13.00 0.27
CA GLU A 225 20.82 13.83 0.80
C GLU A 225 20.96 14.08 2.31
N ARG A 226 21.49 13.10 3.07
CA ARG A 226 21.85 13.30 4.49
C ARG A 226 23.00 14.30 4.69
N ARG A 227 23.88 14.47 3.72
CA ARG A 227 24.96 15.48 3.75
C ARG A 227 24.39 16.87 3.60
N VAL A 228 23.50 17.09 2.62
CA VAL A 228 22.85 18.38 2.40
C VAL A 228 21.99 18.81 3.58
N GLY A 229 21.23 17.91 4.19
CA GLY A 229 20.43 18.21 5.38
C GLY A 229 21.22 18.52 6.65
N LYS A 230 22.52 18.16 6.72
CA LYS A 230 23.42 18.55 7.81
C LYS A 230 24.06 19.92 7.59
N GLU A 231 24.34 20.27 6.36
CA GLU A 231 24.92 21.57 5.99
C GLU A 231 23.93 22.74 6.15
N CYS A 232 22.61 22.48 6.04
CA CYS A 232 21.57 23.47 6.32
C CYS A 232 21.28 23.71 7.82
N ARG A 233 21.95 23.00 8.74
CA ARG A 233 21.78 23.17 10.20
C ARG A 233 23.02 23.74 10.90
N SER A 234 24.03 24.12 10.17
CA SER A 234 25.19 24.91 10.62
C SER A 234 25.08 26.36 10.14
#